data_91d0d7327322cb808e30f27c740d9392
#
_entry.id   91d0d7327322cb808e30f27c740d9392
#
_cell.length_a   1.000
_cell.length_b   1.000
_cell.length_c   1.000
_cell.angle_alpha   90.00
_cell.angle_beta   90.00
_cell.angle_gamma   90.00
#
_symmetry.space_group_name_H-M   'P 1'
#
loop_
_entity.id
_entity.type
_entity.pdbx_description
1 polymer ?
#
loop_
_entity_poly.entity_id
_entity_poly.type
_entity_poly.pdbx_seq_one_letter_code
_entity_poly.pdbx_strand_id
1 'polypeptide(L)'
;MKTLKITRLLSLIATLVFMLIAFLPKAINETDDWIMIVVLAVAFVALPTNLMYYTKREKSSRYLVDTENGMLLLNIIVFGILLIMNAVGLVVVLINGGGSYWGYLSWISASLYIILNNIILYKAKKTLSANLQ
;
A
#
# COMPACT_ATOMS: atom_id res chain seq x y z
N MET A 1 5.14 14.92 -9.27
CA MET A 1 3.83 14.39 -8.76
C MET A 1 3.20 13.34 -9.65
N LYS A 2 3.20 13.53 -10.96
CA LYS A 2 2.61 12.53 -11.88
C LYS A 2 3.27 11.16 -11.75
N THR A 3 4.60 11.11 -11.67
CA THR A 3 5.35 9.85 -11.51
C THR A 3 5.00 9.13 -10.20
N LEU A 4 4.85 9.88 -9.10
CA LEU A 4 4.47 9.31 -7.81
C LEU A 4 3.06 8.71 -7.86
N LYS A 5 2.12 9.38 -8.51
CA LYS A 5 0.74 8.88 -8.64
C LYS A 5 0.66 7.62 -9.48
N ILE A 6 1.42 7.56 -10.57
CA ILE A 6 1.52 6.36 -11.42
C ILE A 6 2.13 5.21 -10.62
N THR A 7 3.22 5.46 -9.90
CA THR A 7 3.89 4.44 -9.07
C THR A 7 2.95 3.94 -7.97
N ARG A 8 2.16 4.83 -7.37
CA ARG A 8 1.15 4.46 -6.39
C ARG A 8 0.09 3.53 -6.99
N LEU A 9 -0.42 3.85 -8.16
CA LEU A 9 -1.40 3.01 -8.85
C LEU A 9 -0.82 1.64 -9.17
N LEU A 10 0.41 1.60 -9.68
CA LEU A 10 1.10 0.35 -9.99
C LEU A 10 1.33 -0.49 -8.74
N SER A 11 1.67 0.14 -7.61
CA SER A 11 1.83 -0.54 -6.32
C SER A 11 0.52 -1.15 -5.84
N LEU A 12 -0.59 -0.44 -6.01
CA LEU A 12 -1.91 -0.96 -5.67
C LEU A 12 -2.26 -2.19 -6.51
N ILE A 13 -2.09 -2.09 -7.82
CA ILE A 13 -2.35 -3.20 -8.75
C ILE A 13 -1.46 -4.39 -8.41
N ALA A 14 -0.17 -4.15 -8.16
CA ALA A 14 0.77 -5.19 -7.78
C ALA A 14 0.35 -5.89 -6.48
N THR A 15 -0.11 -5.12 -5.49
CA THR A 15 -0.60 -5.67 -4.22
C THR A 15 -1.78 -6.62 -4.46
N LEU A 16 -2.74 -6.21 -5.27
CA LEU A 16 -3.92 -7.04 -5.57
C LEU A 16 -3.53 -8.31 -6.33
N VAL A 17 -2.65 -8.20 -7.32
CA VAL A 17 -2.17 -9.35 -8.10
C VAL A 17 -1.41 -10.33 -7.22
N PHE A 18 -0.48 -9.84 -6.39
CA PHE A 18 0.30 -10.70 -5.51
C PHE A 18 -0.56 -11.36 -4.44
N MET A 19 -1.59 -10.67 -3.93
CA MET A 19 -2.55 -11.26 -2.99
C MET A 19 -3.34 -12.40 -3.66
N LEU A 20 -3.77 -12.21 -4.90
CA LEU A 20 -4.44 -13.27 -5.65
C LEU A 20 -3.55 -14.50 -5.80
N ILE A 21 -2.31 -14.30 -6.22
CA ILE A 21 -1.36 -15.40 -6.42
C ILE A 21 -1.06 -16.12 -5.10
N ALA A 22 -0.94 -15.36 -4.00
CA ALA A 22 -0.60 -15.93 -2.70
C ALA A 22 -1.76 -16.70 -2.06
N PHE A 23 -2.99 -16.17 -2.13
CA PHE A 23 -4.10 -16.68 -1.32
C PHE A 23 -5.18 -17.42 -2.11
N LEU A 24 -5.37 -17.11 -3.38
CA LEU A 24 -6.42 -17.75 -4.18
C LEU A 24 -6.26 -19.28 -4.31
N PRO A 25 -5.04 -19.83 -4.56
CA PRO A 25 -4.87 -21.28 -4.61
C PRO A 25 -5.23 -21.96 -3.29
N LYS A 26 -4.92 -21.35 -2.15
CA LYS A 26 -5.30 -21.87 -0.83
C LYS A 26 -6.81 -21.84 -0.62
N ALA A 27 -7.46 -20.75 -1.04
CA ALA A 27 -8.91 -20.58 -0.92
C ALA A 27 -9.68 -21.61 -1.74
N ILE A 28 -9.16 -21.99 -2.93
CA ILE A 28 -9.80 -22.98 -3.81
C ILE A 28 -9.55 -24.40 -3.31
N ASN A 29 -8.33 -24.72 -2.86
CA ASN A 29 -7.91 -26.07 -2.49
C ASN A 29 -8.35 -26.47 -1.08
N GLU A 30 -8.52 -25.52 -0.18
CA GLU A 30 -8.94 -25.78 1.19
C GLU A 30 -10.39 -25.30 1.35
N THR A 31 -11.35 -26.23 1.29
CA THR A 31 -12.78 -25.93 1.34
C THR A 31 -13.22 -25.28 2.66
N ASP A 32 -12.42 -25.42 3.73
CA ASP A 32 -12.72 -24.83 5.03
C ASP A 32 -12.21 -23.38 5.15
N ASP A 33 -11.43 -22.87 4.18
CA ASP A 33 -10.83 -21.53 4.22
C ASP A 33 -11.65 -20.49 3.44
N TRP A 34 -12.98 -20.49 3.68
CA TRP A 34 -13.84 -19.43 3.16
C TRP A 34 -13.40 -18.03 3.64
N ILE A 35 -12.66 -17.96 4.75
CA ILE A 35 -12.10 -16.72 5.30
C ILE A 35 -11.14 -16.07 4.30
N MET A 36 -10.32 -16.87 3.60
CA MET A 36 -9.40 -16.36 2.58
C MET A 36 -10.13 -15.71 1.40
N ILE A 37 -11.26 -16.27 0.99
CA ILE A 37 -12.10 -15.70 -0.06
C ILE A 37 -12.67 -14.36 0.39
N VAL A 38 -13.15 -14.28 1.63
CA VAL A 38 -13.67 -13.04 2.22
C VAL A 38 -12.57 -11.97 2.29
N VAL A 39 -11.37 -12.33 2.76
CA VAL A 39 -10.23 -11.41 2.84
C VAL A 39 -9.87 -10.86 1.46
N LEU A 40 -9.81 -11.72 0.44
CA LEU A 40 -9.53 -11.27 -0.93
C LEU A 40 -10.62 -10.35 -1.46
N ALA A 41 -11.88 -10.69 -1.23
CA ALA A 41 -13.01 -9.86 -1.66
C ALA A 41 -12.98 -8.48 -0.99
N VAL A 42 -12.73 -8.44 0.32
CA VAL A 42 -12.61 -7.20 1.08
C VAL A 42 -11.45 -6.35 0.56
N ALA A 43 -10.29 -6.96 0.31
CA ALA A 43 -9.12 -6.25 -0.22
C ALA A 43 -9.39 -5.66 -1.60
N PHE A 44 -10.04 -6.40 -2.48
CA PHE A 44 -10.38 -5.93 -3.84
C PHE A 44 -11.40 -4.79 -3.84
N VAL A 45 -12.20 -4.64 -2.79
CA VAL A 45 -13.13 -3.52 -2.62
C VAL A 45 -12.45 -2.37 -1.87
N ALA A 46 -11.78 -2.70 -0.78
CA ALA A 46 -11.22 -1.69 0.14
C ALA A 46 -10.06 -0.90 -0.46
N LEU A 47 -9.13 -1.58 -1.17
CA LEU A 47 -7.95 -0.90 -1.70
C LEU A 47 -8.28 0.11 -2.81
N PRO A 48 -9.10 -0.23 -3.83
CA PRO A 48 -9.53 0.79 -4.80
C PRO A 48 -10.33 1.92 -4.18
N THR A 49 -11.20 1.62 -3.21
CA THR A 49 -11.97 2.64 -2.47
C THR A 49 -11.02 3.57 -1.70
N ASN A 50 -10.01 3.01 -1.07
CA ASN A 50 -8.98 3.77 -0.36
C ASN A 50 -8.24 4.72 -1.31
N LEU A 51 -7.88 4.24 -2.52
CA LEU A 51 -7.24 5.06 -3.53
C LEU A 51 -8.13 6.24 -3.94
N MET A 52 -9.42 5.99 -4.17
CA MET A 52 -10.38 7.05 -4.51
C MET A 52 -10.47 8.09 -3.38
N TYR A 53 -10.51 7.62 -2.14
CA TYR A 53 -10.55 8.47 -0.95
C TYR A 53 -9.31 9.39 -0.90
N TYR A 54 -8.12 8.84 -1.05
CA TYR A 54 -6.88 9.63 -1.02
C TYR A 54 -6.79 10.59 -2.20
N THR A 55 -7.25 10.19 -3.39
CA THR A 55 -7.26 11.06 -4.56
C THR A 55 -8.12 12.31 -4.32
N LYS A 56 -9.27 12.15 -3.67
CA LYS A 56 -10.13 13.29 -3.30
C LYS A 56 -9.47 14.16 -2.24
N ARG A 57 -8.85 13.56 -1.24
CA ARG A 57 -8.21 14.28 -0.14
C ARG A 57 -7.03 15.11 -0.59
N GLU A 58 -6.27 14.63 -1.55
CA GLU A 58 -5.13 15.36 -2.12
C GLU A 58 -5.54 16.66 -2.80
N LYS A 59 -6.79 16.76 -3.25
CA LYS A 59 -7.32 17.96 -3.89
C LYS A 59 -8.06 18.89 -2.93
N SER A 60 -8.27 18.46 -1.69
CA SER A 60 -9.01 19.23 -0.68
C SER A 60 -8.04 20.09 0.14
N SER A 61 -8.06 21.41 -0.08
CA SER A 61 -7.21 22.33 0.67
C SER A 61 -7.50 22.28 2.18
N ARG A 62 -8.77 22.11 2.56
CA ARG A 62 -9.16 22.00 3.96
C ARG A 62 -8.53 20.79 4.63
N TYR A 63 -8.58 19.63 3.97
CA TYR A 63 -7.98 18.41 4.49
C TYR A 63 -6.45 18.55 4.62
N LEU A 64 -5.82 19.12 3.59
CA LEU A 64 -4.35 19.28 3.59
C LEU A 64 -3.88 20.21 4.71
N VAL A 65 -4.64 21.28 4.97
CA VAL A 65 -4.31 22.20 6.07
C VAL A 65 -4.46 21.51 7.43
N ASP A 66 -5.51 20.72 7.62
CA ASP A 66 -5.79 20.04 8.89
C ASP A 66 -4.88 18.83 9.13
N THR A 67 -4.21 18.31 8.10
CA THR A 67 -3.32 17.15 8.23
C THR A 67 -1.97 17.57 8.80
N GLU A 68 -1.53 16.88 9.85
CA GLU A 68 -0.23 17.16 10.50
C GLU A 68 0.92 16.49 9.75
N ASN A 69 1.98 17.26 9.49
CA ASN A 69 3.20 16.74 8.84
C ASN A 69 3.83 15.60 9.65
N GLY A 70 3.79 15.71 10.98
CA GLY A 70 4.33 14.67 11.86
C GLY A 70 3.68 13.32 11.67
N MET A 71 2.36 13.30 11.47
CA MET A 71 1.61 12.07 11.19
C MET A 71 2.04 11.44 9.87
N LEU A 72 2.19 12.26 8.83
CA LEU A 72 2.62 11.77 7.51
C LEU A 72 4.03 11.19 7.57
N LEU A 73 4.95 11.88 8.23
CA LEU A 73 6.34 11.43 8.40
C LEU A 73 6.41 10.15 9.23
N LEU A 74 5.63 10.06 10.31
CA LEU A 74 5.56 8.84 11.12
C LEU A 74 5.09 7.64 10.31
N ASN A 75 4.04 7.81 9.51
CA ASN A 75 3.54 6.74 8.65
C ASN A 75 4.60 6.29 7.63
N ILE A 76 5.33 7.23 7.04
CA ILE A 76 6.41 6.92 6.09
C ILE A 76 7.50 6.09 6.79
N ILE A 77 7.90 6.47 8.00
CA ILE A 77 8.94 5.77 8.76
C ILE A 77 8.47 4.36 9.14
N VAL A 78 7.27 4.24 9.69
CA VAL A 78 6.73 2.94 10.14
C VAL A 78 6.59 1.97 8.97
N PHE A 79 5.98 2.40 7.87
CA PHE A 79 5.81 1.53 6.70
C PHE A 79 7.10 1.32 5.94
N GLY A 80 8.06 2.25 6.03
CA GLY A 80 9.42 2.06 5.55
C GLY A 80 10.15 0.93 6.26
N ILE A 81 10.00 0.87 7.59
CA ILE A 81 10.55 -0.22 8.41
C ILE A 81 9.89 -1.55 8.02
N LEU A 82 8.55 -1.57 7.88
CA LEU A 82 7.83 -2.76 7.45
C LEU A 82 8.25 -3.22 6.06
N LEU A 83 8.48 -2.28 5.14
CA LEU A 83 8.99 -2.59 3.80
C LEU A 83 10.33 -3.31 3.88
N ILE A 84 11.26 -2.78 4.67
CA ILE A 84 12.61 -3.35 4.84
C ILE A 84 12.51 -4.75 5.47
N MET A 85 11.70 -4.91 6.51
CA MET A 85 11.50 -6.20 7.17
C MET A 85 10.97 -7.26 6.21
N ASN A 86 9.99 -6.91 5.39
CA ASN A 86 9.42 -7.83 4.41
C ASN A 86 10.41 -8.12 3.28
N ALA A 87 11.23 -7.15 2.86
CA ALA A 87 12.27 -7.37 1.87
C ALA A 87 13.33 -8.35 2.38
N VAL A 88 13.75 -8.21 3.64
CA VAL A 88 14.69 -9.14 4.27
C VAL A 88 14.06 -10.54 4.35
N GLY A 89 12.80 -10.63 4.78
CA GLY A 89 12.07 -11.90 4.83
C GLY A 89 11.99 -12.58 3.47
N LEU A 90 11.72 -11.81 2.41
CA LEU A 90 11.71 -12.32 1.05
C LEU A 90 13.07 -12.90 0.64
N VAL A 91 14.16 -12.19 0.91
CA VAL A 91 15.52 -12.66 0.59
C VAL A 91 15.81 -13.96 1.33
N VAL A 92 15.47 -14.05 2.61
CA VAL A 92 15.67 -15.26 3.41
C VAL A 92 14.91 -16.45 2.82
N VAL A 93 13.65 -16.24 2.45
CA VAL A 93 12.82 -17.30 1.84
C VAL A 93 13.41 -17.76 0.51
N LEU A 94 13.87 -16.83 -0.33
CA LEU A 94 14.47 -17.17 -1.63
C LEU A 94 15.78 -17.94 -1.46
N ILE A 95 16.62 -17.56 -0.48
CA ILE A 95 17.89 -18.27 -0.20
C ILE A 95 17.63 -19.67 0.28
N ASN A 96 16.64 -19.87 1.16
CA ASN A 96 16.32 -21.17 1.73
C ASN A 96 15.54 -22.08 0.78
N GLY A 97 15.12 -21.58 -0.37
CA GLY A 97 14.47 -22.36 -1.42
C GLY A 97 13.08 -22.87 -1.05
N GLY A 98 12.46 -22.33 0.00
CA GLY A 98 11.16 -22.80 0.45
C GLY A 98 10.24 -21.64 0.80
N GLY A 99 8.94 -21.94 0.83
CA GLY A 99 7.94 -21.04 1.36
C GLY A 99 7.26 -20.15 0.33
N SER A 100 6.31 -19.38 0.83
CA SER A 100 5.44 -18.52 0.03
C SER A 100 6.04 -17.11 -0.10
N TYR A 101 6.87 -16.89 -1.11
CA TYR A 101 7.44 -15.57 -1.38
C TYR A 101 6.39 -14.57 -1.89
N TRP A 102 5.27 -15.02 -2.43
CA TRP A 102 4.21 -14.15 -2.93
C TRP A 102 3.56 -13.32 -1.84
N GLY A 103 3.44 -13.88 -0.62
CA GLY A 103 2.95 -13.13 0.53
C GLY A 103 3.84 -11.94 0.87
N TYR A 104 5.16 -12.14 0.85
CA TYR A 104 6.11 -11.06 1.10
C TYR A 104 6.03 -9.98 0.01
N LEU A 105 5.88 -10.39 -1.26
CA LEU A 105 5.73 -9.44 -2.36
C LEU A 105 4.48 -8.58 -2.19
N SER A 106 3.35 -9.17 -1.75
CA SER A 106 2.12 -8.41 -1.53
C SER A 106 2.29 -7.39 -0.39
N TRP A 107 2.96 -7.76 0.70
CA TRP A 107 3.23 -6.86 1.81
C TRP A 107 4.18 -5.73 1.44
N ILE A 108 5.21 -6.03 0.63
CA ILE A 108 6.13 -5.02 0.11
C ILE A 108 5.37 -4.00 -0.73
N SER A 109 4.54 -4.46 -1.66
CA SER A 109 3.74 -3.59 -2.53
C SER A 109 2.74 -2.76 -1.73
N ALA A 110 2.07 -3.35 -0.74
CA ALA A 110 1.13 -2.65 0.13
C ALA A 110 1.83 -1.56 0.95
N SER A 111 2.98 -1.86 1.53
CA SER A 111 3.77 -0.88 2.28
C SER A 111 4.21 0.27 1.39
N LEU A 112 4.66 -0.02 0.18
CA LEU A 112 5.03 1.00 -0.80
C LEU A 112 3.84 1.88 -1.17
N TYR A 113 2.66 1.29 -1.38
CA TYR A 113 1.44 2.02 -1.67
C TYR A 113 1.11 3.02 -0.55
N ILE A 114 1.17 2.59 0.72
CA ILE A 114 0.88 3.45 1.86
C ILE A 114 1.93 4.57 1.99
N ILE A 115 3.21 4.24 1.80
CA ILE A 115 4.29 5.24 1.81
C ILE A 115 4.04 6.30 0.75
N LEU A 116 3.71 5.89 -0.47
CA LEU A 116 3.45 6.82 -1.58
C LEU A 116 2.24 7.70 -1.32
N ASN A 117 1.16 7.17 -0.70
CA ASN A 117 0.01 7.99 -0.30
C ASN A 117 0.44 9.12 0.64
N ASN A 118 1.27 8.82 1.62
CA ASN A 118 1.73 9.82 2.58
C ASN A 118 2.69 10.83 1.96
N ILE A 119 3.57 10.38 1.07
CA ILE A 119 4.48 11.28 0.34
C ILE A 119 3.70 12.24 -0.55
N ILE A 120 2.69 11.75 -1.26
CA ILE A 120 1.85 12.57 -2.14
C ILE A 120 1.10 13.63 -1.33
N LEU A 121 0.51 13.24 -0.19
CA LEU A 121 -0.15 14.18 0.71
C LEU A 121 0.82 15.24 1.25
N TYR A 122 2.02 14.84 1.64
CA TYR A 122 3.05 15.74 2.11
C TYR A 122 3.44 16.77 1.04
N LYS A 123 3.65 16.32 -0.20
CA LYS A 123 3.99 17.19 -1.32
C LYS A 123 2.83 18.12 -1.70
N ALA A 124 1.60 17.61 -1.69
CA ALA A 124 0.41 18.42 -1.98
C ALA A 124 0.24 19.52 -0.92
N LYS A 125 0.44 19.19 0.34
CA LYS A 125 0.38 20.17 1.43
C LYS A 125 1.48 21.24 1.29
N LYS A 126 2.69 20.82 0.94
CA LYS A 126 3.82 21.74 0.73
C LYS A 126 3.55 22.71 -0.43
N THR A 127 3.00 22.21 -1.54
CA THR A 127 2.64 23.01 -2.69
C THR A 127 1.55 24.02 -2.33
N LEU A 128 0.54 23.60 -1.57
CA LEU A 128 -0.53 24.48 -1.11
C LEU A 128 0.03 25.61 -0.24
N SER A 129 0.92 25.30 0.69
CA SER A 129 1.55 26.31 1.57
C SER A 129 2.37 27.33 0.77
N ALA A 130 3.10 26.87 -0.26
CA ALA A 130 3.87 27.73 -1.13
C ALA A 130 2.95 28.69 -1.93
N ASN A 131 1.80 28.22 -2.38
CA ASN A 131 0.85 29.03 -3.14
C ASN A 131 0.13 30.08 -2.28
N LEU A 132 0.04 29.85 -0.98
CA LEU A 132 -0.58 30.78 -0.02
C LEU A 132 0.37 31.92 0.43
N GLN A 133 1.66 31.77 0.18
CA GLN A 133 2.65 32.81 0.45
C GLN A 133 2.79 33.72 -0.76
#